data_f7111cf80a729734c5825e97a488b191
#
_entry.id   f7111cf80a729734c5825e97a488b191
#
_cell.length_a   1.000
_cell.length_b   1.000
_cell.length_c   1.000
_cell.angle_alpha   90.00
_cell.angle_beta   90.00
_cell.angle_gamma   90.00
#
_symmetry.space_group_name_H-M   'P 1'
#
loop_
_entity.id
_entity.type
_entity.pdbx_description
1 polymer ?
#
loop_
_entity_poly.entity_id
_entity_poly.type
_entity_poly.pdbx_seq_one_letter_code
_entity_poly.pdbx_strand_id
1 'polypeptide(L)'
;MKRQLAIGGAMFGAAGAALGWTIARKLTAPVGPRRFNLTLRGVEVNGDRQLLLLDRTCDTEAPGTYNLWFEHGGWAQLGSEVEDRGQNQVARVVVGVSPGLTPREGDRVSWSGIYFATPADAGLDASDIVISTAVGQAPAWRMNGDPSTWAIHIHGLGSPRAGTLRGVRVATELGFSSLVVSYRNDGEGPTAGSGRSTLGATEVEDVEAAIGYAVRRGAEQIMLFGWSMGAAIALHLAHRSEYASTIAGLVLDSPVLNWVEVIKANCRRSGLPRRSGLLAVPWLTLRPLARMLGLPGRIPLLESDWVARAEELSVPMLVIHGIRDDSVPISSSNALLEKRPDVVQLETLDAGHTLAWNSDSERWRSSVTTWLSERLLV
;
A
#
# COMPACT_ATOMS: atom_id res chain seq x y z
N MET A 1 -44.38 28.13 -1.94
CA MET A 1 -44.02 26.71 -1.79
C MET A 1 -43.03 26.22 -2.88
N LYS A 2 -43.33 26.32 -4.19
CA LYS A 2 -42.42 25.84 -5.27
C LYS A 2 -41.03 26.51 -5.28
N ARG A 3 -40.92 27.83 -4.98
CA ARG A 3 -39.64 28.54 -4.91
C ARG A 3 -38.75 28.12 -3.70
N GLN A 4 -39.38 27.84 -2.56
CA GLN A 4 -38.65 27.38 -1.34
C GLN A 4 -38.15 25.94 -1.49
N LEU A 5 -38.92 25.08 -2.17
CA LEU A 5 -38.48 23.71 -2.54
C LEU A 5 -37.34 23.73 -3.55
N ALA A 6 -37.35 24.66 -4.53
CA ALA A 6 -36.27 24.80 -5.50
C ALA A 6 -34.99 25.32 -4.85
N ILE A 7 -35.08 26.27 -3.93
CA ILE A 7 -33.89 26.79 -3.17
C ILE A 7 -33.34 25.70 -2.23
N GLY A 8 -34.21 24.96 -1.54
CA GLY A 8 -33.80 23.84 -0.70
C GLY A 8 -33.09 22.75 -1.51
N GLY A 9 -33.64 22.35 -2.65
CA GLY A 9 -33.01 21.36 -3.54
C GLY A 9 -31.67 21.82 -4.12
N ALA A 10 -31.52 23.07 -4.48
CA ALA A 10 -30.26 23.63 -4.98
C ALA A 10 -29.19 23.71 -3.88
N MET A 11 -29.55 24.06 -2.65
CA MET A 11 -28.65 24.09 -1.51
C MET A 11 -28.18 22.67 -1.13
N PHE A 12 -29.06 21.68 -1.11
CA PHE A 12 -28.69 20.28 -0.88
C PHE A 12 -27.80 19.73 -1.98
N GLY A 13 -28.07 20.08 -3.25
CA GLY A 13 -27.22 19.73 -4.38
C GLY A 13 -25.81 20.33 -4.29
N ALA A 14 -25.70 21.61 -3.92
CA ALA A 14 -24.43 22.30 -3.75
C ALA A 14 -23.61 21.74 -2.57
N ALA A 15 -24.25 21.45 -1.44
CA ALA A 15 -23.59 20.83 -0.29
C ALA A 15 -23.06 19.43 -0.61
N GLY A 16 -23.86 18.60 -1.32
CA GLY A 16 -23.44 17.28 -1.79
C GLY A 16 -22.27 17.35 -2.76
N ALA A 17 -22.30 18.30 -3.70
CA ALA A 17 -21.19 18.51 -4.64
C ALA A 17 -19.90 18.96 -3.93
N ALA A 18 -19.99 19.88 -2.97
CA ALA A 18 -18.83 20.31 -2.17
C ALA A 18 -18.24 19.17 -1.33
N LEU A 19 -19.08 18.34 -0.72
CA LEU A 19 -18.62 17.16 0.02
C LEU A 19 -17.93 16.17 -0.91
N GLY A 20 -18.53 15.87 -2.09
CA GLY A 20 -17.94 14.99 -3.10
C GLY A 20 -16.59 15.50 -3.58
N TRP A 21 -16.47 16.80 -3.85
CA TRP A 21 -15.20 17.45 -4.20
C TRP A 21 -14.15 17.29 -3.10
N THR A 22 -14.53 17.52 -1.84
CA THR A 22 -13.63 17.38 -0.68
C THR A 22 -13.11 15.95 -0.54
N ILE A 23 -13.99 14.94 -0.65
CA ILE A 23 -13.62 13.52 -0.60
C ILE A 23 -12.66 13.18 -1.74
N ALA A 24 -13.00 13.53 -2.98
CA ALA A 24 -12.18 13.25 -4.14
C ALA A 24 -10.81 13.95 -4.06
N ARG A 25 -10.80 15.21 -3.61
CA ARG A 25 -9.58 15.99 -3.45
C ARG A 25 -8.67 15.43 -2.36
N LYS A 26 -9.22 14.93 -1.26
CA LYS A 26 -8.47 14.27 -0.18
C LYS A 26 -7.90 12.94 -0.63
N LEU A 27 -8.67 12.14 -1.35
CA LEU A 27 -8.26 10.81 -1.83
C LEU A 27 -7.09 10.90 -2.83
N THR A 28 -7.10 11.90 -3.71
CA THR A 28 -6.07 12.10 -4.73
C THR A 28 -4.98 13.09 -4.31
N ALA A 29 -4.93 13.49 -3.04
CA ALA A 29 -3.97 14.48 -2.57
C ALA A 29 -2.52 14.06 -2.83
N PRO A 30 -1.63 15.02 -3.16
CA PRO A 30 -0.20 14.75 -3.19
C PRO A 30 0.28 14.18 -1.86
N VAL A 31 1.33 13.37 -1.91
CA VAL A 31 1.95 12.82 -0.70
C VAL A 31 2.48 13.96 0.16
N GLY A 32 2.03 14.00 1.39
CA GLY A 32 2.46 14.99 2.38
C GLY A 32 3.57 14.45 3.28
N PRO A 33 4.14 15.30 4.12
CA PRO A 33 5.15 14.88 5.09
C PRO A 33 4.54 13.90 6.11
N ARG A 34 5.40 13.05 6.67
CA ARG A 34 5.05 12.13 7.75
C ARG A 34 4.50 12.93 8.95
N ARG A 35 3.44 12.41 9.56
CA ARG A 35 2.83 13.02 10.74
C ARG A 35 3.34 12.34 12.01
N PHE A 36 3.91 13.11 12.91
CA PHE A 36 4.37 12.64 14.21
C PHE A 36 3.31 12.98 15.27
N ASN A 37 2.33 12.11 15.39
CA ASN A 37 1.11 12.33 16.20
C ASN A 37 1.11 11.63 17.56
N LEU A 38 2.13 10.81 17.84
CA LEU A 38 2.35 10.18 19.14
C LEU A 38 3.51 10.88 19.87
N THR A 39 3.50 10.74 21.19
CA THR A 39 4.58 11.19 22.06
C THR A 39 5.09 10.03 22.88
N LEU A 40 6.41 9.82 22.90
CA LEU A 40 7.03 8.81 23.76
C LEU A 40 6.86 9.20 25.23
N ARG A 41 6.24 8.34 26.00
CA ARG A 41 5.90 8.60 27.42
C ARG A 41 6.99 8.22 28.39
N GLY A 42 7.97 7.45 27.94
CA GLY A 42 9.11 7.04 28.73
C GLY A 42 9.96 6.00 28.00
N VAL A 43 11.13 5.78 28.52
CA VAL A 43 12.07 4.73 28.11
C VAL A 43 12.48 3.96 29.35
N GLU A 44 12.24 2.66 29.36
CA GLU A 44 12.69 1.76 30.41
C GLU A 44 13.86 0.91 29.88
N VAL A 45 14.89 0.73 30.69
CA VAL A 45 16.03 -0.13 30.38
C VAL A 45 16.20 -1.13 31.50
N ASN A 46 16.02 -2.42 31.19
CA ASN A 46 16.14 -3.53 32.13
C ASN A 46 17.20 -4.53 31.60
N GLY A 47 18.44 -4.34 32.02
CA GLY A 47 19.58 -5.09 31.44
C GLY A 47 19.75 -4.74 29.96
N ASP A 48 19.75 -5.76 29.09
CA ASP A 48 19.87 -5.59 27.63
C ASP A 48 18.53 -5.27 26.95
N ARG A 49 17.43 -5.19 27.70
CA ARG A 49 16.10 -5.00 27.17
C ARG A 49 15.68 -3.55 27.31
N GLN A 50 15.38 -2.91 26.18
CA GLN A 50 14.83 -1.56 26.11
C GLN A 50 13.34 -1.61 25.77
N LEU A 51 12.55 -0.81 26.49
CA LEU A 51 11.11 -0.66 26.30
C LEU A 51 10.77 0.79 26.05
N LEU A 52 9.86 1.02 25.11
CA LEU A 52 9.29 2.35 24.84
C LEU A 52 7.85 2.39 25.32
N LEU A 53 7.55 3.37 26.17
CA LEU A 53 6.21 3.60 26.72
C LEU A 53 5.44 4.52 25.77
N LEU A 54 4.25 4.09 25.36
CA LEU A 54 3.37 4.79 24.43
C LEU A 54 1.97 4.90 25.01
N ASP A 55 1.21 5.91 24.56
CA ASP A 55 -0.22 5.96 24.84
C ASP A 55 -0.90 4.72 24.27
N ARG A 56 -1.85 4.16 25.04
CA ARG A 56 -2.66 3.03 24.62
C ARG A 56 -3.63 3.44 23.52
N THR A 57 -3.49 2.86 22.37
CA THR A 57 -4.37 3.04 21.20
C THR A 57 -4.55 1.70 20.50
N CYS A 58 -5.53 1.58 19.61
CA CYS A 58 -5.68 0.37 18.79
C CYS A 58 -4.40 0.01 18.01
N ASP A 59 -3.60 1.01 17.60
CA ASP A 59 -2.34 0.78 16.90
C ASP A 59 -1.24 0.29 17.85
N THR A 60 -1.03 0.96 18.98
CA THR A 60 0.08 0.65 19.90
C THR A 60 -0.12 -0.66 20.67
N GLU A 61 -1.38 -1.12 20.81
CA GLU A 61 -1.75 -2.42 21.36
C GLU A 61 -1.75 -3.55 20.33
N ALA A 62 -1.69 -3.21 19.02
CA ALA A 62 -1.76 -4.23 17.99
C ALA A 62 -0.63 -5.26 18.13
N PRO A 63 -0.94 -6.56 18.13
CA PRO A 63 0.10 -7.59 18.14
C PRO A 63 0.95 -7.53 16.87
N GLY A 64 2.20 -8.00 16.99
CA GLY A 64 3.13 -8.03 15.85
C GLY A 64 4.22 -6.97 15.91
N THR A 65 4.95 -6.82 14.82
CA THR A 65 6.15 -5.99 14.72
C THR A 65 5.88 -4.70 13.95
N TYR A 66 6.36 -3.59 14.48
CA TYR A 66 6.11 -2.26 13.93
C TYR A 66 7.35 -1.40 13.96
N ASN A 67 7.29 -0.21 13.37
CA ASN A 67 8.36 0.77 13.43
C ASN A 67 7.84 2.11 13.99
N LEU A 68 8.64 2.74 14.83
CA LEU A 68 8.46 4.13 15.25
C LEU A 68 9.46 5.01 14.52
N TRP A 69 8.96 6.02 13.82
CA TRP A 69 9.77 7.05 13.21
C TRP A 69 9.83 8.27 14.13
N PHE A 70 10.98 8.84 14.32
CA PHE A 70 11.21 10.00 15.19
C PHE A 70 11.23 11.29 14.38
N GLU A 71 10.62 12.37 14.92
CA GLU A 71 10.51 13.66 14.22
C GLU A 71 11.89 14.29 13.96
N HIS A 72 12.83 14.07 14.85
CA HIS A 72 14.22 14.53 14.71
C HIS A 72 15.12 13.60 13.89
N GLY A 73 14.51 12.60 13.23
CA GLY A 73 15.18 11.60 12.40
C GLY A 73 15.40 10.26 13.11
N GLY A 74 15.62 9.22 12.33
CA GLY A 74 15.83 7.87 12.84
C GLY A 74 14.54 7.10 13.09
N TRP A 75 14.71 5.85 13.51
CA TRP A 75 13.63 4.89 13.75
C TRP A 75 13.98 3.90 14.87
N ALA A 76 12.95 3.33 15.49
CA ALA A 76 13.05 2.20 16.39
C ALA A 76 12.11 1.08 15.95
N GLN A 77 12.64 -0.11 15.70
CA GLN A 77 11.88 -1.32 15.42
C GLN A 77 11.35 -1.92 16.71
N LEU A 78 10.07 -2.24 16.72
CA LEU A 78 9.36 -2.80 17.87
C LEU A 78 9.08 -4.29 17.63
N GLY A 79 9.37 -5.11 18.63
CA GLY A 79 9.03 -6.51 18.66
C GLY A 79 7.53 -6.75 18.87
N SER A 80 7.11 -8.02 18.80
CA SER A 80 5.71 -8.42 18.91
C SER A 80 5.15 -8.33 20.32
N GLU A 81 6.01 -8.28 21.35
CA GLU A 81 5.56 -8.20 22.75
C GLU A 81 4.94 -6.86 23.08
N VAL A 82 3.78 -6.90 23.73
CA VAL A 82 3.06 -5.76 24.27
C VAL A 82 2.92 -5.96 25.76
N GLU A 83 3.51 -5.08 26.55
CA GLU A 83 3.39 -5.11 27.99
C GLU A 83 2.39 -4.07 28.48
N ASP A 84 1.48 -4.50 29.36
CA ASP A 84 0.50 -3.61 29.96
C ASP A 84 1.18 -2.65 30.97
N ARG A 85 0.88 -1.37 30.88
CA ARG A 85 1.31 -0.32 31.81
C ARG A 85 0.11 0.44 32.37
N GLY A 86 -1.00 -0.27 32.62
CA GLY A 86 -2.24 0.28 33.16
C GLY A 86 -3.18 0.79 32.06
N GLN A 87 -4.20 1.56 32.48
CA GLN A 87 -5.32 1.90 31.57
C GLN A 87 -4.93 2.73 30.35
N ASN A 88 -3.88 3.55 30.44
CA ASN A 88 -3.59 4.56 29.43
C ASN A 88 -2.28 4.33 28.66
N GLN A 89 -1.47 3.33 29.04
CA GLN A 89 -0.16 3.12 28.45
C GLN A 89 0.12 1.66 28.17
N VAL A 90 0.96 1.44 27.17
CA VAL A 90 1.58 0.17 26.82
C VAL A 90 3.08 0.35 26.68
N ALA A 91 3.84 -0.70 26.93
CA ALA A 91 5.26 -0.73 26.63
C ALA A 91 5.53 -1.69 25.47
N ARG A 92 6.41 -1.30 24.57
CA ARG A 92 6.84 -2.09 23.42
C ARG A 92 8.34 -2.35 23.48
N VAL A 93 8.74 -3.60 23.29
CA VAL A 93 10.14 -4.00 23.28
C VAL A 93 10.81 -3.47 22.02
N VAL A 94 11.98 -2.84 22.17
CA VAL A 94 12.82 -2.40 21.06
C VAL A 94 13.71 -3.59 20.65
N VAL A 95 13.68 -3.90 19.36
CA VAL A 95 14.52 -4.96 18.75
C VAL A 95 15.61 -4.39 17.85
N GLY A 96 15.53 -3.11 17.54
CA GLY A 96 16.55 -2.40 16.76
C GLY A 96 16.31 -0.89 16.77
N VAL A 97 17.37 -0.12 16.63
CA VAL A 97 17.31 1.35 16.47
C VAL A 97 18.26 1.76 15.37
N SER A 98 17.90 2.84 14.67
CA SER A 98 18.80 3.42 13.68
C SER A 98 20.08 3.96 14.32
N PRO A 99 21.24 3.92 13.65
CA PRO A 99 22.49 4.43 14.18
C PRO A 99 22.38 5.87 14.68
N GLY A 100 22.87 6.12 15.88
CA GLY A 100 22.89 7.45 16.50
C GLY A 100 21.57 7.89 17.14
N LEU A 101 20.48 7.13 17.01
CA LEU A 101 19.23 7.42 17.70
C LEU A 101 19.31 6.96 19.17
N THR A 102 18.97 7.86 20.08
CA THR A 102 18.72 7.56 21.50
C THR A 102 17.32 8.04 21.84
N PRO A 103 16.31 7.14 21.90
CA PRO A 103 14.95 7.50 22.27
C PRO A 103 14.88 8.15 23.63
N ARG A 104 14.07 9.21 23.78
CA ARG A 104 13.88 9.95 25.04
C ARG A 104 12.41 10.19 25.29
N GLU A 105 12.04 10.30 26.56
CA GLU A 105 10.71 10.77 26.95
C GLU A 105 10.47 12.16 26.33
N GLY A 106 9.25 12.36 25.80
CA GLY A 106 8.84 13.57 25.11
C GLY A 106 9.09 13.58 23.60
N ASP A 107 9.85 12.63 23.06
CA ASP A 107 10.07 12.54 21.61
C ASP A 107 8.74 12.38 20.84
N ARG A 108 8.60 13.18 19.79
CA ARG A 108 7.50 13.07 18.85
C ARG A 108 7.76 11.91 17.88
N VAL A 109 6.81 10.99 17.78
CA VAL A 109 6.98 9.76 16.96
C VAL A 109 5.76 9.48 16.08
N SER A 110 6.00 8.71 15.03
CA SER A 110 4.97 8.22 14.11
C SER A 110 4.99 6.70 14.09
N TRP A 111 3.86 6.08 14.43
CA TRP A 111 3.66 4.64 14.29
C TRP A 111 3.55 4.23 12.83
N SER A 112 4.14 3.10 12.45
CA SER A 112 4.15 2.66 11.07
C SER A 112 4.24 1.14 10.92
N GLY A 113 3.48 0.60 9.96
CA GLY A 113 3.68 -0.75 9.45
C GLY A 113 4.89 -0.88 8.50
N ILE A 114 5.47 0.24 8.03
CA ILE A 114 6.70 0.22 7.25
C ILE A 114 7.85 -0.08 8.20
N TYR A 115 8.29 -1.35 8.19
CA TYR A 115 9.21 -1.88 9.20
C TYR A 115 10.67 -1.55 8.90
N PHE A 116 11.07 -1.58 7.63
CA PHE A 116 12.41 -1.28 7.17
C PHE A 116 12.46 0.09 6.49
N ALA A 117 13.48 0.89 6.78
CA ALA A 117 13.69 2.19 6.15
C ALA A 117 14.42 2.08 4.81
N THR A 118 15.39 1.16 4.76
CA THR A 118 16.26 0.93 3.60
C THR A 118 16.42 -0.57 3.34
N PRO A 119 16.90 -0.97 2.15
CA PRO A 119 17.25 -2.37 1.90
C PRO A 119 18.27 -2.93 2.89
N ALA A 120 19.26 -2.13 3.30
CA ALA A 120 20.26 -2.55 4.28
C ALA A 120 19.63 -2.89 5.64
N ASP A 121 18.62 -2.13 6.09
CA ASP A 121 17.89 -2.43 7.33
C ASP A 121 17.11 -3.76 7.22
N ALA A 122 16.73 -4.15 6.01
CA ALA A 122 16.09 -5.43 5.72
C ALA A 122 17.11 -6.58 5.49
N GLY A 123 18.41 -6.31 5.60
CA GLY A 123 19.48 -7.26 5.31
C GLY A 123 19.61 -7.62 3.82
N LEU A 124 19.21 -6.69 2.95
CA LEU A 124 19.23 -6.88 1.50
C LEU A 124 20.38 -6.10 0.87
N ASP A 125 21.14 -6.77 0.00
CA ASP A 125 22.13 -6.14 -0.87
C ASP A 125 21.43 -5.56 -2.10
N ALA A 126 21.40 -4.24 -2.19
CA ALA A 126 20.67 -3.52 -3.22
C ALA A 126 21.51 -2.42 -3.87
N SER A 127 21.30 -2.24 -5.16
CA SER A 127 21.84 -1.10 -5.91
C SER A 127 20.75 -0.07 -6.14
N ASP A 128 21.07 1.20 -5.93
CA ASP A 128 20.23 2.31 -6.38
C ASP A 128 20.32 2.41 -7.89
N ILE A 129 19.16 2.38 -8.53
CA ILE A 129 19.03 2.53 -9.98
C ILE A 129 17.93 3.53 -10.31
N VAL A 130 17.83 3.89 -11.56
CA VAL A 130 16.81 4.80 -12.08
C VAL A 130 16.11 4.16 -13.25
N ILE A 131 14.80 4.18 -13.25
CA ILE A 131 13.91 3.76 -14.34
C ILE A 131 13.48 5.00 -15.10
N SER A 132 13.77 5.03 -16.43
CA SER A 132 13.27 6.10 -17.31
C SER A 132 11.79 5.86 -17.60
N THR A 133 10.95 6.82 -17.22
CA THR A 133 9.50 6.80 -17.48
C THR A 133 9.13 7.93 -18.44
N ALA A 134 7.90 7.93 -18.93
CA ALA A 134 7.39 9.00 -19.79
C ALA A 134 7.34 10.39 -19.12
N VAL A 135 7.37 10.44 -17.79
CA VAL A 135 7.24 11.70 -17.01
C VAL A 135 8.51 12.06 -16.24
N GLY A 136 9.57 11.30 -16.37
CA GLY A 136 10.86 11.58 -15.74
C GLY A 136 11.56 10.33 -15.22
N GLN A 137 12.53 10.53 -14.35
CA GLN A 137 13.36 9.48 -13.79
C GLN A 137 12.74 9.00 -12.46
N ALA A 138 12.40 7.71 -12.36
CA ALA A 138 11.87 7.09 -11.16
C ALA A 138 12.97 6.29 -10.46
N PRO A 139 13.31 6.59 -9.19
CA PRO A 139 14.29 5.81 -8.45
C PRO A 139 13.74 4.42 -8.13
N ALA A 140 14.63 3.43 -8.12
CA ALA A 140 14.30 2.07 -7.73
C ALA A 140 15.48 1.42 -7.02
N TRP A 141 15.20 0.38 -6.23
CA TRP A 141 16.24 -0.52 -5.71
C TRP A 141 16.22 -1.82 -6.48
N ARG A 142 17.40 -2.26 -6.88
CA ARG A 142 17.59 -3.54 -7.56
C ARG A 142 18.39 -4.48 -6.68
N MET A 143 17.87 -5.67 -6.43
CA MET A 143 18.56 -6.81 -5.86
C MET A 143 18.88 -7.81 -6.97
N ASN A 144 20.11 -8.29 -7.01
CA ASN A 144 20.55 -9.25 -8.01
C ASN A 144 20.12 -10.67 -7.61
N GLY A 145 19.72 -11.45 -8.59
CA GLY A 145 19.34 -12.87 -8.49
C GLY A 145 19.35 -13.51 -9.86
N ASP A 146 18.55 -14.53 -10.07
CA ASP A 146 18.36 -15.16 -11.37
C ASP A 146 17.88 -14.11 -12.41
N PRO A 147 18.60 -13.94 -13.52
CA PRO A 147 18.23 -12.98 -14.55
C PRO A 147 16.94 -13.36 -15.32
N SER A 148 16.52 -14.62 -15.30
CA SER A 148 15.30 -15.08 -15.98
C SER A 148 14.04 -14.88 -15.15
N THR A 149 14.16 -14.86 -13.79
CA THR A 149 13.02 -14.77 -12.89
C THR A 149 13.09 -13.51 -12.03
N TRP A 150 12.09 -12.66 -12.14
CA TRP A 150 12.06 -11.35 -11.47
C TRP A 150 10.84 -11.18 -10.57
N ALA A 151 11.04 -10.43 -9.48
CA ALA A 151 9.97 -9.91 -8.65
C ALA A 151 9.95 -8.38 -8.75
N ILE A 152 8.79 -7.78 -9.01
CA ILE A 152 8.60 -6.33 -9.03
C ILE A 152 7.65 -5.94 -7.91
N HIS A 153 8.14 -5.12 -6.98
CA HIS A 153 7.44 -4.74 -5.76
C HIS A 153 6.86 -3.33 -5.89
N ILE A 154 5.51 -3.24 -5.81
CA ILE A 154 4.71 -2.06 -6.11
C ILE A 154 3.99 -1.62 -4.84
N HIS A 155 4.34 -0.45 -4.30
CA HIS A 155 3.76 0.06 -3.07
C HIS A 155 2.37 0.68 -3.25
N GLY A 156 1.68 0.94 -2.13
CA GLY A 156 0.35 1.54 -2.11
C GLY A 156 0.33 3.06 -2.15
N LEU A 157 -0.88 3.63 -2.23
CA LEU A 157 -1.11 5.07 -2.23
C LEU A 157 -0.54 5.74 -0.97
N GLY A 158 0.30 6.74 -1.15
CA GLY A 158 0.90 7.51 -0.06
C GLY A 158 1.96 6.76 0.76
N SER A 159 2.38 5.59 0.30
CA SER A 159 3.49 4.83 0.88
C SER A 159 4.75 5.05 0.04
N PRO A 160 5.94 5.19 0.65
CA PRO A 160 7.20 5.11 -0.08
C PRO A 160 7.46 3.66 -0.53
N ARG A 161 8.38 3.48 -1.49
CA ARG A 161 8.83 2.15 -1.95
C ARG A 161 9.34 1.25 -0.81
N ALA A 162 9.91 1.82 0.25
CA ALA A 162 10.34 1.10 1.46
C ALA A 162 9.22 0.27 2.11
N GLY A 163 7.94 0.65 1.89
CA GLY A 163 6.79 -0.09 2.38
C GLY A 163 6.71 -1.53 1.85
N THR A 164 7.36 -1.85 0.72
CA THR A 164 7.36 -3.19 0.13
C THR A 164 8.54 -4.07 0.55
N LEU A 165 9.55 -3.52 1.22
CA LEU A 165 10.76 -4.28 1.62
C LEU A 165 10.46 -5.54 2.44
N ARG A 166 9.34 -5.55 3.15
CA ARG A 166 8.82 -6.71 3.89
C ARG A 166 8.62 -7.95 3.01
N GLY A 167 8.23 -7.76 1.75
CA GLY A 167 8.00 -8.86 0.79
C GLY A 167 9.22 -9.20 -0.06
N VAL A 168 10.16 -8.28 -0.22
CA VAL A 168 11.33 -8.46 -1.09
C VAL A 168 12.20 -9.63 -0.63
N ARG A 169 12.34 -9.79 0.68
CA ARG A 169 13.17 -10.82 1.26
C ARG A 169 12.77 -12.24 0.82
N VAL A 170 11.47 -12.51 0.70
CA VAL A 170 10.99 -13.82 0.23
C VAL A 170 11.43 -14.07 -1.22
N ALA A 171 11.29 -13.08 -2.09
CA ALA A 171 11.68 -13.22 -3.49
C ALA A 171 13.20 -13.43 -3.63
N THR A 172 14.02 -12.69 -2.86
CA THR A 172 15.47 -12.83 -2.89
C THR A 172 15.95 -14.14 -2.28
N GLU A 173 15.30 -14.66 -1.23
CA GLU A 173 15.58 -15.98 -0.65
C GLU A 173 15.27 -17.12 -1.63
N LEU A 174 14.30 -16.92 -2.54
CA LEU A 174 14.00 -17.84 -3.65
C LEU A 174 14.92 -17.64 -4.87
N GLY A 175 15.87 -16.72 -4.79
CA GLY A 175 16.86 -16.45 -5.84
C GLY A 175 16.40 -15.49 -6.93
N PHE A 176 15.24 -14.85 -6.81
CA PHE A 176 14.73 -13.93 -7.83
C PHE A 176 15.56 -12.63 -7.89
N SER A 177 15.79 -12.11 -9.08
CA SER A 177 16.11 -10.70 -9.24
C SER A 177 14.92 -9.87 -8.80
N SER A 178 15.13 -8.78 -8.05
CA SER A 178 14.03 -7.98 -7.52
C SER A 178 14.18 -6.50 -7.85
N LEU A 179 13.05 -5.84 -8.14
CA LEU A 179 12.93 -4.39 -8.25
C LEU A 179 11.93 -3.87 -7.23
N VAL A 180 12.34 -2.87 -6.45
CA VAL A 180 11.46 -2.07 -5.61
C VAL A 180 11.29 -0.71 -6.27
N VAL A 181 10.12 -0.45 -6.80
CA VAL A 181 9.91 0.68 -7.72
C VAL A 181 9.24 1.87 -7.05
N SER A 182 9.61 3.07 -7.49
CA SER A 182 8.83 4.29 -7.34
C SER A 182 8.11 4.59 -8.65
N TYR A 183 7.05 5.38 -8.58
CA TYR A 183 6.29 5.85 -9.72
C TYR A 183 5.88 7.33 -9.54
N ARG A 184 5.28 7.96 -10.56
CA ARG A 184 4.86 9.37 -10.51
C ARG A 184 4.01 9.68 -9.28
N ASN A 185 4.28 10.84 -8.67
CA ASN A 185 3.50 11.42 -7.58
C ASN A 185 3.48 10.63 -6.27
N ASP A 186 4.40 9.69 -6.06
CA ASP A 186 4.52 8.89 -4.83
C ASP A 186 5.35 9.56 -3.73
N GLY A 187 5.96 10.69 -4.03
CA GLY A 187 6.84 11.46 -3.12
C GLY A 187 8.33 11.19 -3.32
N GLU A 188 8.71 10.10 -4.01
CA GLU A 188 10.10 9.74 -4.35
C GLU A 188 10.33 9.78 -5.86
N GLY A 189 9.35 9.40 -6.65
CA GLY A 189 9.36 9.43 -8.10
C GLY A 189 9.08 10.81 -8.71
N PRO A 190 9.03 10.91 -10.05
CA PRO A 190 8.85 12.19 -10.73
C PRO A 190 7.47 12.80 -10.44
N THR A 191 7.44 14.11 -10.23
CA THR A 191 6.18 14.84 -10.10
C THR A 191 5.57 15.10 -11.47
N ALA A 192 4.36 14.64 -11.70
CA ALA A 192 3.58 14.86 -12.91
C ALA A 192 2.34 15.72 -12.63
N GLY A 193 2.10 16.73 -13.46
CA GLY A 193 0.96 17.62 -13.36
C GLY A 193 0.91 18.34 -12.00
N SER A 194 -0.19 18.18 -11.28
CA SER A 194 -0.41 18.80 -9.96
C SER A 194 0.13 17.96 -8.78
N GLY A 195 0.88 16.89 -9.03
CA GLY A 195 1.38 15.98 -8.01
C GLY A 195 0.32 15.05 -7.41
N ARG A 196 -0.90 15.01 -7.98
CA ARG A 196 -2.00 14.20 -7.48
C ARG A 196 -1.95 12.79 -8.03
N SER A 197 -2.28 11.81 -7.18
CA SER A 197 -2.46 10.44 -7.64
C SER A 197 -3.70 10.30 -8.53
N THR A 198 -3.58 9.46 -9.54
CA THR A 198 -4.68 9.01 -10.40
C THR A 198 -5.23 7.65 -9.98
N LEU A 199 -4.93 7.21 -8.75
CA LEU A 199 -5.38 5.95 -8.17
C LEU A 199 -4.94 4.71 -8.98
N GLY A 200 -3.73 4.75 -9.53
CA GLY A 200 -3.14 3.70 -10.35
C GLY A 200 -3.35 3.86 -11.86
N ALA A 201 -4.23 4.78 -12.28
CA ALA A 201 -4.62 4.88 -13.72
C ALA A 201 -3.49 5.35 -14.64
N THR A 202 -2.57 6.20 -14.16
CA THR A 202 -1.39 6.63 -14.91
C THR A 202 -0.08 6.15 -14.28
N GLU A 203 -0.09 5.84 -12.98
CA GLU A 203 1.04 5.25 -12.28
C GLU A 203 1.44 3.89 -12.88
N VAL A 204 0.48 3.18 -13.47
CA VAL A 204 0.69 1.90 -14.17
C VAL A 204 1.75 2.00 -15.27
N GLU A 205 1.82 3.11 -16.00
CA GLU A 205 2.80 3.31 -17.10
C GLU A 205 4.25 3.32 -16.57
N ASP A 206 4.48 3.85 -15.37
CA ASP A 206 5.82 3.92 -14.79
C ASP A 206 6.27 2.53 -14.29
N VAL A 207 5.34 1.73 -13.76
CA VAL A 207 5.62 0.35 -13.37
C VAL A 207 5.80 -0.54 -14.61
N GLU A 208 5.08 -0.29 -15.70
CA GLU A 208 5.29 -0.97 -16.98
C GLU A 208 6.70 -0.69 -17.53
N ALA A 209 7.20 0.54 -17.39
CA ALA A 209 8.58 0.85 -17.75
C ALA A 209 9.60 0.06 -16.92
N ALA A 210 9.28 -0.25 -15.64
CA ALA A 210 10.11 -1.10 -14.81
C ALA A 210 10.05 -2.58 -15.23
N ILE A 211 8.90 -3.08 -15.69
CA ILE A 211 8.80 -4.40 -16.34
C ILE A 211 9.69 -4.43 -17.58
N GLY A 212 9.59 -3.43 -18.47
CA GLY A 212 10.45 -3.32 -19.65
C GLY A 212 11.94 -3.26 -19.31
N TYR A 213 12.31 -2.66 -18.17
CA TYR A 213 13.69 -2.70 -17.66
C TYR A 213 14.13 -4.12 -17.31
N ALA A 214 13.28 -4.93 -16.64
CA ALA A 214 13.57 -6.31 -16.30
C ALA A 214 13.67 -7.19 -17.55
N VAL A 215 12.73 -7.07 -18.51
CA VAL A 215 12.73 -7.82 -19.77
C VAL A 215 13.99 -7.56 -20.60
N ARG A 216 14.43 -6.30 -20.70
CA ARG A 216 15.71 -5.97 -21.37
C ARG A 216 16.95 -6.57 -20.70
N ARG A 217 16.80 -7.09 -19.48
CA ARG A 217 17.85 -7.77 -18.69
C ARG A 217 17.69 -9.28 -18.60
N GLY A 218 16.78 -9.83 -19.41
CA GLY A 218 16.61 -11.26 -19.56
C GLY A 218 15.47 -11.84 -18.71
N ALA A 219 14.57 -11.00 -18.18
CA ALA A 219 13.39 -11.52 -17.48
C ALA A 219 12.49 -12.29 -18.45
N GLU A 220 12.26 -13.55 -18.17
CA GLU A 220 11.34 -14.45 -18.87
C GLU A 220 10.06 -14.65 -18.06
N GLN A 221 10.18 -14.63 -16.72
CA GLN A 221 9.07 -14.74 -15.79
C GLN A 221 9.12 -13.60 -14.76
N ILE A 222 7.98 -12.93 -14.56
CA ILE A 222 7.85 -11.81 -13.63
C ILE A 222 6.72 -12.09 -12.66
N MET A 223 7.04 -12.02 -11.36
CA MET A 223 6.07 -12.01 -10.27
C MET A 223 5.83 -10.57 -9.82
N LEU A 224 4.59 -10.09 -9.83
CA LEU A 224 4.25 -8.76 -9.34
C LEU A 224 3.78 -8.85 -7.88
N PHE A 225 4.44 -8.11 -7.00
CA PHE A 225 4.05 -7.94 -5.61
C PHE A 225 3.39 -6.58 -5.44
N GLY A 226 2.11 -6.54 -5.14
CA GLY A 226 1.34 -5.30 -5.02
C GLY A 226 0.71 -5.12 -3.64
N TRP A 227 0.92 -3.94 -3.04
CA TRP A 227 0.27 -3.54 -1.80
C TRP A 227 -0.83 -2.51 -2.07
N SER A 228 -2.06 -2.76 -1.64
CA SER A 228 -3.18 -1.80 -1.74
C SER A 228 -3.38 -1.31 -3.18
N MET A 229 -3.11 -0.03 -3.47
CA MET A 229 -3.14 0.53 -4.84
C MET A 229 -2.11 -0.15 -5.75
N GLY A 230 -0.95 -0.56 -5.23
CA GLY A 230 0.04 -1.31 -6.00
C GLY A 230 -0.51 -2.63 -6.54
N ALA A 231 -1.43 -3.27 -5.83
CA ALA A 231 -2.16 -4.44 -6.30
C ALA A 231 -3.13 -4.11 -7.46
N ALA A 232 -3.81 -2.96 -7.41
CA ALA A 232 -4.62 -2.50 -8.54
C ALA A 232 -3.77 -2.25 -9.79
N ILE A 233 -2.56 -1.67 -9.62
CA ILE A 233 -1.59 -1.49 -10.71
C ILE A 233 -1.14 -2.85 -11.26
N ALA A 234 -0.79 -3.82 -10.39
CA ALA A 234 -0.38 -5.16 -10.78
C ALA A 234 -1.46 -5.89 -11.62
N LEU A 235 -2.72 -5.79 -11.20
CA LEU A 235 -3.86 -6.36 -11.93
C LEU A 235 -4.05 -5.71 -13.31
N HIS A 236 -3.88 -4.39 -13.42
CA HIS A 236 -3.92 -3.71 -14.71
C HIS A 236 -2.80 -4.16 -15.64
N LEU A 237 -1.58 -4.31 -15.12
CA LEU A 237 -0.43 -4.79 -15.90
C LEU A 237 -0.63 -6.22 -16.36
N ALA A 238 -1.07 -7.12 -15.49
CA ALA A 238 -1.34 -8.51 -15.84
C ALA A 238 -2.42 -8.66 -16.94
N HIS A 239 -3.35 -7.70 -17.03
CA HIS A 239 -4.44 -7.74 -18.01
C HIS A 239 -4.10 -7.03 -19.33
N ARG A 240 -3.36 -5.90 -19.30
CA ARG A 240 -3.24 -4.98 -20.49
C ARG A 240 -1.83 -4.57 -20.86
N SER A 241 -0.80 -4.95 -20.11
CA SER A 241 0.59 -4.63 -20.46
C SER A 241 1.01 -5.31 -21.76
N GLU A 242 1.89 -4.66 -22.50
CA GLU A 242 2.60 -5.31 -23.62
C GLU A 242 3.45 -6.51 -23.14
N TYR A 243 3.77 -6.55 -21.84
CA TYR A 243 4.51 -7.63 -21.17
C TYR A 243 3.60 -8.60 -20.42
N ALA A 244 2.28 -8.58 -20.62
CA ALA A 244 1.35 -9.44 -19.88
C ALA A 244 1.70 -10.93 -19.96
N SER A 245 2.23 -11.39 -21.08
CA SER A 245 2.65 -12.78 -21.28
C SER A 245 3.88 -13.20 -20.45
N THR A 246 4.67 -12.26 -19.94
CA THR A 246 5.81 -12.53 -19.06
C THR A 246 5.41 -12.49 -17.56
N ILE A 247 4.20 -12.00 -17.25
CA ILE A 247 3.71 -11.95 -15.87
C ILE A 247 3.17 -13.32 -15.50
N ALA A 248 3.94 -14.06 -14.69
CA ALA A 248 3.65 -15.43 -14.32
C ALA A 248 2.76 -15.56 -13.07
N GLY A 249 2.72 -14.53 -12.20
CA GLY A 249 1.90 -14.57 -11.00
C GLY A 249 1.85 -13.24 -10.25
N LEU A 250 0.86 -13.12 -9.36
CA LEU A 250 0.64 -11.94 -8.54
C LEU A 250 0.61 -12.32 -7.05
N VAL A 251 1.31 -11.55 -6.21
CA VAL A 251 1.19 -11.59 -4.74
C VAL A 251 0.61 -10.25 -4.30
N LEU A 252 -0.61 -10.24 -3.80
CA LEU A 252 -1.39 -9.03 -3.55
C LEU A 252 -1.74 -8.92 -2.07
N ASP A 253 -1.20 -7.90 -1.38
CA ASP A 253 -1.51 -7.62 0.03
C ASP A 253 -2.54 -6.51 0.14
N SER A 254 -3.69 -6.82 0.78
CA SER A 254 -4.80 -5.88 0.97
C SER A 254 -5.24 -5.18 -0.33
N PRO A 255 -5.52 -5.93 -1.43
CA PRO A 255 -5.64 -5.37 -2.77
C PRO A 255 -6.85 -4.45 -2.94
N VAL A 256 -6.64 -3.30 -3.58
CA VAL A 256 -7.74 -2.46 -4.07
C VAL A 256 -8.33 -3.10 -5.33
N LEU A 257 -9.42 -3.84 -5.15
CA LEU A 257 -10.14 -4.52 -6.22
C LEU A 257 -11.32 -3.68 -6.77
N ASN A 258 -11.84 -2.75 -5.96
CA ASN A 258 -12.92 -1.83 -6.33
C ASN A 258 -12.76 -0.51 -5.57
N TRP A 259 -12.36 0.54 -6.29
CA TRP A 259 -12.15 1.86 -5.68
C TRP A 259 -13.42 2.47 -5.07
N VAL A 260 -14.60 2.19 -5.62
CA VAL A 260 -15.86 2.73 -5.08
C VAL A 260 -16.12 2.18 -3.68
N GLU A 261 -15.88 0.89 -3.45
CA GLU A 261 -16.00 0.28 -2.13
C GLU A 261 -14.95 0.84 -1.14
N VAL A 262 -13.72 1.07 -1.60
CA VAL A 262 -12.65 1.70 -0.81
C VAL A 262 -13.05 3.12 -0.40
N ILE A 263 -13.56 3.93 -1.33
CA ILE A 263 -14.01 5.30 -1.03
C ILE A 263 -15.13 5.28 0.01
N LYS A 264 -16.10 4.37 -0.12
CA LYS A 264 -17.21 4.20 0.82
C LYS A 264 -16.74 3.76 2.21
N ALA A 265 -15.77 2.83 2.28
CA ALA A 265 -15.18 2.37 3.54
C ALA A 265 -14.43 3.50 4.25
N ASN A 266 -13.60 4.26 3.52
CA ASN A 266 -12.84 5.38 4.08
C ASN A 266 -13.74 6.55 4.53
N CYS A 267 -14.89 6.78 3.88
CA CYS A 267 -15.90 7.71 4.41
C CYS A 267 -16.41 7.25 5.78
N ARG A 268 -16.78 5.98 5.93
CA ARG A 268 -17.21 5.41 7.22
C ARG A 268 -16.12 5.54 8.28
N ARG A 269 -14.88 5.21 7.95
CA ARG A 269 -13.71 5.35 8.85
C ARG A 269 -13.49 6.80 9.32
N SER A 270 -13.83 7.75 8.46
CA SER A 270 -13.76 9.20 8.76
C SER A 270 -15.02 9.74 9.47
N GLY A 271 -15.93 8.89 9.95
CA GLY A 271 -17.15 9.29 10.65
C GLY A 271 -18.29 9.79 9.72
N LEU A 272 -18.13 9.64 8.40
CA LEU A 272 -19.17 9.99 7.43
C LEU A 272 -20.04 8.78 7.10
N PRO A 273 -21.33 8.98 6.72
CA PRO A 273 -22.13 7.89 6.19
C PRO A 273 -21.43 7.23 4.99
N ARG A 274 -21.41 5.89 4.93
CA ARG A 274 -20.73 5.13 3.87
C ARG A 274 -21.12 5.60 2.46
N ARG A 275 -22.41 5.89 2.24
CA ARG A 275 -22.94 6.36 0.94
C ARG A 275 -22.41 7.72 0.49
N SER A 276 -21.89 8.54 1.42
CA SER A 276 -21.26 9.82 1.07
C SER A 276 -20.10 9.67 0.09
N GLY A 277 -19.44 8.51 0.07
CA GLY A 277 -18.39 8.20 -0.89
C GLY A 277 -18.83 8.26 -2.35
N LEU A 278 -20.11 7.98 -2.63
CA LEU A 278 -20.66 8.05 -3.99
C LEU A 278 -20.66 9.47 -4.55
N LEU A 279 -20.67 10.49 -3.70
CA LEU A 279 -20.59 11.89 -4.12
C LEU A 279 -19.23 12.25 -4.74
N ALA A 280 -18.18 11.50 -4.43
CA ALA A 280 -16.86 11.71 -5.03
C ALA A 280 -16.75 11.12 -6.45
N VAL A 281 -17.54 10.11 -6.79
CA VAL A 281 -17.45 9.38 -8.05
C VAL A 281 -17.56 10.30 -9.28
N PRO A 282 -18.54 11.21 -9.39
CA PRO A 282 -18.61 12.14 -10.53
C PRO A 282 -17.36 13.02 -10.67
N TRP A 283 -16.77 13.46 -9.54
CA TRP A 283 -15.56 14.28 -9.53
C TRP A 283 -14.33 13.55 -10.05
N LEU A 284 -14.27 12.24 -9.87
CA LEU A 284 -13.16 11.41 -10.34
C LEU A 284 -13.38 10.93 -11.78
N THR A 285 -14.62 10.65 -12.20
CA THR A 285 -14.95 9.98 -13.46
C THR A 285 -15.36 10.90 -14.60
N LEU A 286 -15.83 12.13 -14.32
CA LEU A 286 -16.21 13.09 -15.35
C LEU A 286 -15.06 14.04 -15.66
N ARG A 287 -14.58 14.05 -16.91
CA ARG A 287 -13.41 14.85 -17.35
C ARG A 287 -13.41 16.31 -16.87
N PRO A 288 -14.51 17.09 -16.98
CA PRO A 288 -14.50 18.48 -16.51
C PRO A 288 -14.26 18.58 -15.01
N LEU A 289 -14.93 17.73 -14.20
CA LEU A 289 -14.80 17.74 -12.75
C LEU A 289 -13.42 17.23 -12.29
N ALA A 290 -12.88 16.20 -12.92
CA ALA A 290 -11.56 15.70 -12.66
C ALA A 290 -10.46 16.76 -12.91
N ARG A 291 -10.61 17.56 -13.98
CA ARG A 291 -9.70 18.69 -14.24
C ARG A 291 -9.80 19.79 -13.17
N MET A 292 -11.01 20.06 -12.64
CA MET A 292 -11.18 21.00 -11.52
C MET A 292 -10.51 20.51 -10.23
N LEU A 293 -10.31 19.19 -10.07
CA LEU A 293 -9.51 18.63 -8.99
C LEU A 293 -7.99 18.78 -9.23
N GLY A 294 -7.58 19.13 -10.45
CA GLY A 294 -6.17 19.15 -10.88
C GLY A 294 -5.66 17.81 -11.41
N LEU A 295 -6.55 16.87 -11.74
CA LEU A 295 -6.18 15.61 -12.37
C LEU A 295 -5.95 15.80 -13.88
N PRO A 296 -5.04 15.04 -14.52
CA PRO A 296 -4.77 15.13 -15.94
C PRO A 296 -5.96 14.66 -16.80
N GLY A 297 -6.82 13.82 -16.24
CA GLY A 297 -8.00 13.25 -16.89
C GLY A 297 -8.95 12.60 -15.90
N ARG A 298 -9.96 11.91 -16.43
CA ARG A 298 -10.85 11.08 -15.61
C ARG A 298 -10.12 9.87 -15.05
N ILE A 299 -10.51 9.40 -13.87
CA ILE A 299 -10.07 8.12 -13.33
C ILE A 299 -11.10 7.06 -13.74
N PRO A 300 -10.71 5.97 -14.39
CA PRO A 300 -11.63 4.96 -14.93
C PRO A 300 -12.02 3.95 -13.82
N LEU A 301 -12.77 4.41 -12.80
CA LEU A 301 -13.11 3.60 -11.63
C LEU A 301 -13.85 2.29 -11.96
N LEU A 302 -14.71 2.28 -12.98
CA LEU A 302 -15.44 1.09 -13.41
C LEU A 302 -14.52 0.09 -14.13
N GLU A 303 -13.54 0.59 -14.85
CA GLU A 303 -12.52 -0.23 -15.54
C GLU A 303 -11.56 -0.87 -14.53
N SER A 304 -11.50 -0.34 -13.31
CA SER A 304 -10.72 -0.84 -12.18
C SER A 304 -11.58 -1.63 -11.16
N ASP A 305 -12.79 -2.04 -11.52
CA ASP A 305 -13.63 -2.94 -10.72
C ASP A 305 -13.32 -4.40 -11.10
N TRP A 306 -12.28 -4.94 -10.48
CA TRP A 306 -11.82 -6.31 -10.74
C TRP A 306 -12.76 -7.39 -10.22
N VAL A 307 -13.63 -7.06 -9.28
CA VAL A 307 -14.70 -7.98 -8.85
C VAL A 307 -15.78 -8.11 -9.92
N ALA A 308 -16.16 -6.99 -10.55
CA ALA A 308 -17.11 -7.02 -11.67
C ALA A 308 -16.51 -7.67 -12.92
N ARG A 309 -15.20 -7.51 -13.11
CA ARG A 309 -14.42 -7.99 -14.27
C ARG A 309 -13.61 -9.27 -13.97
N ALA A 310 -14.02 -10.06 -13.00
CA ALA A 310 -13.26 -11.22 -12.53
C ALA A 310 -12.93 -12.23 -13.65
N GLU A 311 -13.83 -12.41 -14.61
CA GLU A 311 -13.64 -13.31 -15.76
C GLU A 311 -12.49 -12.92 -16.69
N GLU A 312 -12.03 -11.66 -16.62
CA GLU A 312 -10.91 -11.18 -17.43
C GLU A 312 -9.54 -11.48 -16.81
N LEU A 313 -9.52 -11.99 -15.58
CA LEU A 313 -8.30 -12.36 -14.86
C LEU A 313 -7.89 -13.78 -15.17
N SER A 314 -6.70 -13.99 -15.72
CA SER A 314 -6.16 -15.29 -16.08
C SER A 314 -4.86 -15.64 -15.35
N VAL A 315 -4.17 -14.64 -14.78
CA VAL A 315 -2.90 -14.84 -14.09
C VAL A 315 -3.17 -15.35 -12.68
N PRO A 316 -2.51 -16.45 -12.23
CA PRO A 316 -2.64 -16.96 -10.87
C PRO A 316 -2.25 -15.88 -9.83
N MET A 317 -2.98 -15.83 -8.72
CA MET A 317 -2.70 -14.83 -7.68
C MET A 317 -2.89 -15.39 -6.27
N LEU A 318 -1.97 -15.01 -5.38
CA LEU A 318 -2.11 -15.11 -3.94
C LEU A 318 -2.57 -13.76 -3.40
N VAL A 319 -3.76 -13.72 -2.83
CA VAL A 319 -4.29 -12.56 -2.13
C VAL A 319 -4.06 -12.78 -0.63
N ILE A 320 -3.42 -11.84 0.03
CA ILE A 320 -3.27 -11.81 1.49
C ILE A 320 -4.06 -10.63 2.01
N HIS A 321 -4.96 -10.84 2.98
CA HIS A 321 -5.84 -9.78 3.44
C HIS A 321 -6.09 -9.83 4.95
N GLY A 322 -5.98 -8.66 5.59
CA GLY A 322 -6.31 -8.53 7.00
C GLY A 322 -7.83 -8.54 7.24
N ILE A 323 -8.30 -9.38 8.17
CA ILE A 323 -9.75 -9.46 8.48
C ILE A 323 -10.30 -8.20 9.17
N ARG A 324 -9.43 -7.37 9.75
CA ARG A 324 -9.76 -6.09 10.39
C ARG A 324 -9.47 -4.88 9.48
N ASP A 325 -9.29 -5.10 8.17
CA ASP A 325 -9.04 -4.01 7.23
C ASP A 325 -10.29 -3.12 7.07
N ASP A 326 -10.24 -1.93 7.66
CA ASP A 326 -11.31 -0.92 7.62
C ASP A 326 -11.14 0.10 6.48
N SER A 327 -10.01 0.04 5.77
CA SER A 327 -9.67 0.91 4.63
C SER A 327 -10.05 0.28 3.29
N VAL A 328 -9.64 -0.97 3.08
CA VAL A 328 -9.98 -1.78 1.90
C VAL A 328 -10.76 -3.00 2.39
N PRO A 329 -12.08 -3.07 2.13
CA PRO A 329 -12.91 -4.14 2.68
C PRO A 329 -12.52 -5.53 2.14
N ILE A 330 -12.25 -6.49 3.03
CA ILE A 330 -11.96 -7.90 2.68
C ILE A 330 -13.09 -8.55 1.86
N SER A 331 -14.31 -8.03 1.96
CA SER A 331 -15.45 -8.54 1.18
C SER A 331 -15.20 -8.52 -0.33
N SER A 332 -14.36 -7.61 -0.83
CA SER A 332 -13.98 -7.60 -2.25
C SER A 332 -13.07 -8.78 -2.61
N SER A 333 -12.15 -9.15 -1.73
CA SER A 333 -11.29 -10.33 -1.93
C SER A 333 -12.07 -11.63 -1.84
N ASN A 334 -13.02 -11.74 -0.90
CA ASN A 334 -13.92 -12.89 -0.81
C ASN A 334 -14.77 -13.04 -2.08
N ALA A 335 -15.34 -11.93 -2.57
CA ALA A 335 -16.15 -11.93 -3.79
C ALA A 335 -15.31 -12.28 -5.04
N LEU A 336 -14.04 -11.90 -5.08
CA LEU A 336 -13.13 -12.28 -6.16
C LEU A 336 -12.81 -13.76 -6.11
N LEU A 337 -12.52 -14.32 -4.92
CA LEU A 337 -12.29 -15.75 -4.73
C LEU A 337 -13.51 -16.59 -5.12
N GLU A 338 -14.72 -16.16 -4.72
CA GLU A 338 -15.98 -16.85 -5.09
C GLU A 338 -16.15 -16.94 -6.61
N LYS A 339 -15.75 -15.91 -7.35
CA LYS A 339 -15.87 -15.86 -8.81
C LYS A 339 -14.75 -16.60 -9.54
N ARG A 340 -13.54 -16.59 -8.98
CA ARG A 340 -12.34 -17.11 -9.64
C ARG A 340 -11.50 -17.99 -8.70
N PRO A 341 -12.08 -19.07 -8.16
CA PRO A 341 -11.33 -19.99 -7.30
C PRO A 341 -10.22 -20.76 -8.07
N ASP A 342 -10.24 -20.71 -9.39
CA ASP A 342 -9.26 -21.33 -10.31
C ASP A 342 -7.92 -20.57 -10.34
N VAL A 343 -7.94 -19.24 -10.18
CA VAL A 343 -6.74 -18.38 -10.25
C VAL A 343 -6.47 -17.62 -8.96
N VAL A 344 -7.40 -17.57 -8.02
CA VAL A 344 -7.27 -16.84 -6.75
C VAL A 344 -7.11 -17.78 -5.57
N GLN A 345 -6.01 -17.64 -4.83
CA GLN A 345 -5.86 -18.20 -3.50
C GLN A 345 -5.93 -17.05 -2.49
N LEU A 346 -6.70 -17.19 -1.41
CA LEU A 346 -6.87 -16.19 -0.37
C LEU A 346 -6.32 -16.68 0.96
N GLU A 347 -5.39 -15.93 1.50
CA GLU A 347 -4.87 -16.09 2.86
C GLU A 347 -5.35 -14.93 3.73
N THR A 348 -5.85 -15.20 4.93
CA THR A 348 -6.38 -14.18 5.83
C THR A 348 -5.62 -14.17 7.15
N LEU A 349 -5.27 -12.98 7.64
CA LEU A 349 -4.61 -12.78 8.93
C LEU A 349 -5.41 -11.80 9.79
N ASP A 350 -5.21 -11.88 11.11
CA ASP A 350 -5.80 -10.94 12.05
C ASP A 350 -5.01 -9.61 12.05
N ALA A 351 -5.27 -8.79 11.04
CA ALA A 351 -4.53 -7.57 10.77
C ALA A 351 -5.43 -6.48 10.19
N GLY A 352 -4.98 -5.22 10.31
CA GLY A 352 -5.50 -4.07 9.58
C GLY A 352 -4.95 -3.98 8.17
N HIS A 353 -5.20 -2.83 7.51
CA HIS A 353 -4.80 -2.56 6.13
C HIS A 353 -3.29 -2.65 5.91
N THR A 354 -2.84 -3.54 5.03
CA THR A 354 -1.42 -3.80 4.70
C THR A 354 -0.54 -4.16 5.90
N LEU A 355 -1.13 -4.65 6.98
CA LEU A 355 -0.45 -5.04 8.21
C LEU A 355 -0.37 -6.55 8.42
N ALA A 356 -0.73 -7.36 7.41
CA ALA A 356 -0.70 -8.81 7.50
C ALA A 356 0.70 -9.32 7.86
N TRP A 357 1.73 -8.85 7.18
CA TRP A 357 3.14 -9.16 7.50
C TRP A 357 3.53 -8.71 8.91
N ASN A 358 3.05 -7.56 9.35
CA ASN A 358 3.40 -7.02 10.68
C ASN A 358 2.78 -7.86 11.80
N SER A 359 1.55 -8.34 11.63
CA SER A 359 0.85 -9.15 12.64
C SER A 359 1.45 -10.55 12.78
N ASP A 360 1.83 -11.17 11.68
CA ASP A 360 2.45 -12.51 11.64
C ASP A 360 3.35 -12.64 10.40
N SER A 361 4.60 -12.21 10.56
CA SER A 361 5.58 -12.21 9.47
C SER A 361 5.98 -13.61 9.03
N GLU A 362 5.96 -14.59 9.93
CA GLU A 362 6.31 -15.97 9.64
C GLU A 362 5.25 -16.63 8.77
N ARG A 363 3.98 -16.51 9.16
CA ARG A 363 2.86 -17.03 8.39
C ARG A 363 2.76 -16.36 7.02
N TRP A 364 2.90 -15.03 6.96
CA TRP A 364 2.92 -14.29 5.70
C TRP A 364 4.02 -14.81 4.75
N ARG A 365 5.26 -14.93 5.28
CA ARG A 365 6.42 -15.42 4.50
C ARG A 365 6.22 -16.87 4.05
N SER A 366 5.77 -17.75 4.94
CA SER A 366 5.51 -19.15 4.62
C SER A 366 4.47 -19.29 3.52
N SER A 367 3.35 -18.58 3.61
CA SER A 367 2.30 -18.60 2.58
C SER A 367 2.81 -18.15 1.22
N VAL A 368 3.59 -17.04 1.18
CA VAL A 368 4.18 -16.54 -0.08
C VAL A 368 5.22 -17.50 -0.64
N THR A 369 6.12 -18.01 0.21
CA THR A 369 7.17 -18.96 -0.21
C THR A 369 6.56 -20.22 -0.79
N THR A 370 5.59 -20.82 -0.10
CA THR A 370 4.91 -22.04 -0.57
C THR A 370 4.24 -21.80 -1.91
N TRP A 371 3.46 -20.73 -2.02
CA TRP A 371 2.74 -20.40 -3.25
C TRP A 371 3.67 -20.15 -4.44
N LEU A 372 4.78 -19.42 -4.25
CA LEU A 372 5.78 -19.18 -5.29
C LEU A 372 6.51 -20.45 -5.70
N SER A 373 6.91 -21.29 -4.73
CA SER A 373 7.62 -22.54 -5.00
C SER A 373 6.78 -23.51 -5.83
N GLU A 374 5.48 -23.61 -5.57
CA GLU A 374 4.55 -24.42 -6.35
C GLU A 374 4.42 -23.95 -7.81
N ARG A 375 4.64 -22.66 -8.10
CA ARG A 375 4.55 -22.08 -9.45
C ARG A 375 5.85 -22.15 -10.25
N LEU A 376 7.00 -22.28 -9.57
CA LEU A 376 8.32 -22.39 -10.20
C LEU A 376 8.66 -23.86 -10.60
N LEU A 377 7.92 -24.83 -10.05
CA LEU A 377 8.11 -26.25 -10.33
C LEU A 377 7.32 -26.73 -11.56
N VAL A 378 6.59 -25.87 -12.21
CA VAL A 378 5.79 -26.12 -13.43
C VAL A 378 6.42 -25.40 -14.62
#